data_274115b29b46f0a9c185386aa9353fd9
#
_entry.id   274115b29b46f0a9c185386aa9353fd9
#
_cell.length_a   1.000
_cell.length_b   1.000
_cell.length_c   1.000
_cell.angle_alpha   90.00
_cell.angle_beta   90.00
_cell.angle_gamma   90.00
#
_symmetry.space_group_name_H-M   'P 1'
#
loop_
_entity.id
_entity.type
_entity.pdbx_description
1 polymer ?
#
loop_
_entity_poly.entity_id
_entity_poly.type
_entity_poly.pdbx_seq_one_letter_code
_entity_poly.pdbx_strand_id
1 'polypeptide(L)'
;MKTREKKWHILFFIIILLQIFPLIYMLSISLKSMDQVFSEPLKLIPSVITFENYKHIWNNVSIIRYIWNTFFISAMVTFGKIITSIMAAYVMTYKEFKGKKIVYSMILITLFVPFTVTMIPNYLTISKLGILDTSFGVILPQLADALGILLMMQNMRGIPKSLLEVAKIDNISETRTLVHLIIPMIKNSIIAMGILFFINSWNEYFWPLIILSSKENYTLSLALQMFISSEGGNNWGITMAIAGMTIIFPIILYIFCQRMIMTSFVKSGIKG
;
A
#
# COMPACT_ATOMS: atom_id res chain seq x y z
N MET A 1 -28.98 29.39 -7.55
CA MET A 1 -27.77 28.56 -7.67
C MET A 1 -26.81 28.75 -6.50
N LYS A 2 -26.36 29.96 -6.16
CA LYS A 2 -25.37 30.22 -5.07
C LYS A 2 -25.69 29.66 -3.66
N THR A 3 -26.97 29.58 -3.27
CA THR A 3 -27.36 29.05 -1.94
C THR A 3 -27.29 27.53 -1.85
N ARG A 4 -27.49 26.81 -2.95
CA ARG A 4 -27.40 25.35 -3.03
C ARG A 4 -25.94 24.89 -2.96
N GLU A 5 -25.04 25.65 -3.60
CA GLU A 5 -23.59 25.40 -3.56
C GLU A 5 -23.03 25.58 -2.14
N LYS A 6 -23.46 26.62 -1.40
CA LYS A 6 -23.03 26.84 -0.02
C LYS A 6 -23.36 25.68 0.91
N LYS A 7 -24.54 25.03 0.74
CA LYS A 7 -24.93 23.87 1.54
C LYS A 7 -24.00 22.68 1.32
N TRP A 8 -23.56 22.46 0.07
CA TRP A 8 -22.61 21.41 -0.25
C TRP A 8 -21.23 21.68 0.35
N HIS A 9 -20.75 22.93 0.32
CA HIS A 9 -19.48 23.31 0.95
C HIS A 9 -19.50 23.08 2.46
N ILE A 10 -20.60 23.44 3.14
CA ILE A 10 -20.75 23.19 4.56
C ILE A 10 -20.76 21.68 4.86
N LEU A 11 -21.50 20.89 4.07
CA LEU A 11 -21.53 19.44 4.21
C LEU A 11 -20.14 18.83 4.06
N PHE A 12 -19.41 19.18 2.99
CA PHE A 12 -18.05 18.71 2.76
C PHE A 12 -17.10 19.14 3.88
N PHE A 13 -17.22 20.36 4.37
CA PHE A 13 -16.40 20.84 5.49
C PHE A 13 -16.64 20.02 6.76
N ILE A 14 -17.89 19.70 7.09
CA ILE A 14 -18.24 18.84 8.25
C ILE A 14 -17.65 17.44 8.05
N ILE A 15 -17.79 16.85 6.86
CA ILE A 15 -17.22 15.52 6.55
C ILE A 15 -15.69 15.54 6.73
N ILE A 16 -15.01 16.57 6.23
CA ILE A 16 -13.54 16.71 6.38
C ILE A 16 -13.16 16.83 7.86
N LEU A 17 -13.86 17.62 8.64
CA LEU A 17 -13.61 17.74 10.09
C LEU A 17 -13.78 16.40 10.81
N LEU A 18 -14.84 15.65 10.49
CA LEU A 18 -15.05 14.31 11.05
C LEU A 18 -13.95 13.32 10.68
N GLN A 19 -13.43 13.40 9.46
CA GLN A 19 -12.34 12.52 9.00
C GLN A 19 -10.97 12.90 9.60
N ILE A 20 -10.73 14.19 9.86
CA ILE A 20 -9.47 14.66 10.46
C ILE A 20 -9.48 14.48 11.98
N PHE A 21 -10.63 14.47 12.62
CA PHE A 21 -10.78 14.36 14.08
C PHE A 21 -9.99 13.18 14.69
N PRO A 22 -10.07 11.94 14.19
CA PRO A 22 -9.30 10.83 14.74
C PRO A 22 -7.78 11.06 14.69
N LEU A 23 -7.28 11.72 13.61
CA LEU A 23 -5.85 12.02 13.46
C LEU A 23 -5.41 13.08 14.48
N ILE A 24 -6.21 14.13 14.67
CA ILE A 24 -5.94 15.16 15.70
C ILE A 24 -5.98 14.53 17.09
N TYR A 25 -6.95 13.67 17.35
CA TYR A 25 -7.08 12.97 18.63
C TYR A 25 -5.88 12.05 18.91
N MET A 26 -5.44 11.28 17.92
CA MET A 26 -4.25 10.45 17.98
C MET A 26 -3.00 11.28 18.32
N LEU A 27 -2.79 12.41 17.61
CA LEU A 27 -1.68 13.32 17.90
C LEU A 27 -1.79 13.94 19.29
N SER A 28 -3.01 14.31 19.74
CA SER A 28 -3.23 14.81 21.09
C SER A 28 -2.81 13.79 22.15
N ILE A 29 -3.28 12.55 22.04
CA ILE A 29 -2.94 11.48 23.00
C ILE A 29 -1.46 11.16 22.98
N SER A 30 -0.80 11.18 21.83
CA SER A 30 0.66 10.93 21.72
C SER A 30 1.53 11.95 22.47
N LEU A 31 0.97 13.15 22.72
CA LEU A 31 1.63 14.26 23.41
C LEU A 31 1.20 14.41 24.88
N LYS A 32 0.40 13.48 25.41
CA LYS A 32 -0.04 13.45 26.80
C LYS A 32 0.84 12.50 27.62
N SER A 33 1.03 12.85 28.91
CA SER A 33 1.51 11.89 29.90
C SER A 33 0.44 10.84 30.20
N MET A 34 0.85 9.72 30.79
CA MET A 34 -0.07 8.63 31.15
C MET A 34 -1.23 9.12 32.01
N ASP A 35 -0.96 9.97 33.01
CA ASP A 35 -1.98 10.54 33.92
C ASP A 35 -2.98 11.41 33.15
N GLN A 36 -2.49 12.21 32.18
CA GLN A 36 -3.39 13.05 31.37
C GLN A 36 -4.25 12.26 30.39
N VAL A 37 -3.78 11.10 29.92
CA VAL A 37 -4.58 10.23 29.04
C VAL A 37 -5.85 9.79 29.76
N PHE A 38 -5.77 9.48 31.05
CA PHE A 38 -6.92 9.01 31.84
C PHE A 38 -7.69 10.15 32.50
N SER A 39 -7.03 11.21 32.97
CA SER A 39 -7.70 12.33 33.64
C SER A 39 -8.40 13.30 32.67
N GLU A 40 -7.84 13.45 31.45
CA GLU A 40 -8.36 14.40 30.45
C GLU A 40 -8.56 13.70 29.08
N PRO A 41 -9.33 12.60 28.98
CA PRO A 41 -9.38 11.78 27.77
C PRO A 41 -9.89 12.54 26.54
N LEU A 42 -10.88 13.41 26.68
CA LEU A 42 -11.52 14.12 25.56
C LEU A 42 -10.90 15.47 25.24
N LYS A 43 -9.93 15.95 26.03
CA LYS A 43 -9.28 17.24 25.80
C LYS A 43 -8.31 17.12 24.62
N LEU A 44 -8.61 17.82 23.53
CA LEU A 44 -7.80 17.76 22.30
C LEU A 44 -6.45 18.46 22.44
N ILE A 45 -6.37 19.53 23.22
CA ILE A 45 -5.12 20.24 23.50
C ILE A 45 -4.66 19.81 24.90
N PRO A 46 -3.54 19.08 25.04
CA PRO A 46 -3.04 18.67 26.34
C PRO A 46 -2.81 19.86 27.28
N SER A 47 -3.09 19.71 28.57
CA SER A 47 -2.79 20.74 29.57
C SER A 47 -1.29 20.98 29.71
N VAL A 48 -0.50 19.89 29.60
CA VAL A 48 0.96 19.91 29.51
C VAL A 48 1.36 19.05 28.35
N ILE A 49 2.03 19.66 27.36
CA ILE A 49 2.59 18.92 26.21
C ILE A 49 3.85 18.22 26.66
N THR A 50 3.91 16.88 26.46
CA THR A 50 5.11 16.09 26.73
C THR A 50 5.55 15.30 25.50
N PHE A 51 6.88 15.14 25.36
CA PHE A 51 7.49 14.30 24.33
C PHE A 51 8.05 12.99 24.92
N GLU A 52 7.68 12.64 26.16
CA GLU A 52 8.15 11.43 26.83
C GLU A 52 7.81 10.15 26.06
N ASN A 53 6.64 10.05 25.45
CA ASN A 53 6.25 8.90 24.64
C ASN A 53 7.22 8.71 23.46
N TYR A 54 7.55 9.80 22.76
CA TYR A 54 8.50 9.79 21.64
C TYR A 54 9.93 9.46 22.10
N LYS A 55 10.35 10.02 23.25
CA LYS A 55 11.65 9.72 23.85
C LYS A 55 11.75 8.25 24.26
N HIS A 56 10.68 7.71 24.84
CA HIS A 56 10.61 6.28 25.19
C HIS A 56 10.74 5.40 23.93
N ILE A 57 10.00 5.71 22.86
CA ILE A 57 10.07 4.99 21.58
C ILE A 57 11.50 5.03 21.04
N TRP A 58 12.12 6.22 21.01
CA TRP A 58 13.48 6.40 20.49
C TRP A 58 14.53 5.58 21.24
N ASN A 59 14.41 5.51 22.56
CA ASN A 59 15.41 4.84 23.41
C ASN A 59 15.17 3.32 23.55
N ASN A 60 13.92 2.87 23.49
CA ASN A 60 13.58 1.50 23.87
C ASN A 60 13.00 0.67 22.71
N VAL A 61 12.66 1.30 21.59
CA VAL A 61 12.07 0.65 20.41
C VAL A 61 12.97 0.86 19.22
N SER A 62 13.28 -0.18 18.48
CA SER A 62 14.08 -0.08 17.24
C SER A 62 13.29 0.56 16.08
N ILE A 63 12.66 1.72 16.34
CA ILE A 63 11.68 2.34 15.44
C ILE A 63 12.24 2.62 14.04
N ILE A 64 13.49 3.09 13.94
CA ILE A 64 14.15 3.36 12.65
C ILE A 64 14.30 2.07 11.86
N ARG A 65 14.65 0.97 12.54
CA ARG A 65 14.78 -0.34 11.90
C ARG A 65 13.43 -0.83 11.40
N TYR A 66 12.35 -0.66 12.17
CA TYR A 66 11.00 -1.03 11.75
C TYR A 66 10.52 -0.22 10.56
N ILE A 67 10.79 1.09 10.53
CA ILE A 67 10.50 1.96 9.38
C ILE A 67 11.26 1.46 8.15
N TRP A 68 12.55 1.15 8.29
CA TRP A 68 13.38 0.65 7.20
C TRP A 68 12.91 -0.72 6.68
N ASN A 69 12.63 -1.67 7.58
CA ASN A 69 12.08 -2.98 7.23
C ASN A 69 10.77 -2.84 6.44
N THR A 70 9.86 -2.00 6.93
CA THR A 70 8.58 -1.74 6.27
C THR A 70 8.79 -1.12 4.90
N PHE A 71 9.65 -0.12 4.80
CA PHE A 71 9.97 0.53 3.52
C PHE A 71 10.57 -0.46 2.53
N PHE A 72 11.55 -1.24 2.95
CA PHE A 72 12.21 -2.24 2.11
C PHE A 72 11.23 -3.30 1.60
N ILE A 73 10.44 -3.89 2.50
CA ILE A 73 9.42 -4.88 2.14
C ILE A 73 8.41 -4.27 1.17
N SER A 74 7.85 -3.10 1.50
CA SER A 74 6.83 -2.45 0.67
C SER A 74 7.36 -2.05 -0.71
N ALA A 75 8.60 -1.56 -0.79
CA ALA A 75 9.24 -1.22 -2.06
C ALA A 75 9.47 -2.46 -2.92
N MET A 76 9.99 -3.55 -2.35
CA MET A 76 10.27 -4.79 -3.07
C MET A 76 8.99 -5.49 -3.53
N VAL A 77 7.96 -5.55 -2.68
CA VAL A 77 6.64 -6.08 -3.04
C VAL A 77 6.02 -5.26 -4.18
N THR A 78 6.07 -3.93 -4.07
CA THR A 78 5.55 -3.02 -5.10
C THR A 78 6.25 -3.22 -6.43
N PHE A 79 7.58 -3.23 -6.41
CA PHE A 79 8.40 -3.42 -7.60
C PHE A 79 8.12 -4.77 -8.28
N GLY A 80 8.08 -5.85 -7.48
CA GLY A 80 7.76 -7.19 -7.97
C GLY A 80 6.36 -7.26 -8.57
N LYS A 81 5.33 -6.74 -7.88
CA LYS A 81 3.95 -6.69 -8.40
C LYS A 81 3.84 -5.89 -9.69
N ILE A 82 4.52 -4.76 -9.81
CA ILE A 82 4.51 -3.94 -11.04
C ILE A 82 5.13 -4.73 -12.20
N ILE A 83 6.31 -5.32 -12.01
CA ILE A 83 6.99 -6.07 -13.07
C ILE A 83 6.15 -7.25 -13.53
N THR A 84 5.69 -8.08 -12.60
CA THR A 84 4.90 -9.28 -12.91
C THR A 84 3.58 -8.91 -13.58
N SER A 85 2.92 -7.83 -13.10
CA SER A 85 1.68 -7.33 -13.71
C SER A 85 1.89 -6.81 -15.12
N ILE A 86 2.94 -6.02 -15.40
CA ILE A 86 3.24 -5.50 -16.73
C ILE A 86 3.56 -6.64 -17.69
N MET A 87 4.41 -7.59 -17.29
CA MET A 87 4.80 -8.73 -18.13
C MET A 87 3.62 -9.62 -18.47
N ALA A 88 2.83 -10.00 -17.46
CA ALA A 88 1.64 -10.81 -17.65
C ALA A 88 0.59 -10.08 -18.51
N ALA A 89 0.33 -8.81 -18.22
CA ALA A 89 -0.61 -7.99 -18.98
C ALA A 89 -0.20 -7.82 -20.44
N TYR A 90 1.10 -7.65 -20.72
CA TYR A 90 1.63 -7.58 -22.08
C TYR A 90 1.31 -8.85 -22.87
N VAL A 91 1.67 -10.02 -22.32
CA VAL A 91 1.41 -11.31 -22.97
C VAL A 91 -0.10 -11.53 -23.14
N MET A 92 -0.88 -11.29 -22.11
CA MET A 92 -2.32 -11.48 -22.15
C MET A 92 -3.06 -10.52 -23.08
N THR A 93 -2.50 -9.33 -23.36
CA THR A 93 -3.11 -8.35 -24.25
C THR A 93 -2.73 -8.56 -25.71
N TYR A 94 -1.45 -8.80 -25.99
CA TYR A 94 -0.90 -8.69 -27.35
C TYR A 94 -0.49 -10.04 -27.96
N LYS A 95 -0.42 -11.11 -27.17
CA LYS A 95 -0.05 -12.43 -27.69
C LYS A 95 -1.27 -13.35 -27.82
N GLU A 96 -1.25 -14.15 -28.86
CA GLU A 96 -2.19 -15.26 -29.02
C GLU A 96 -1.46 -16.58 -28.75
N PHE A 97 -2.02 -17.37 -27.85
CA PHE A 97 -1.49 -18.69 -27.49
C PHE A 97 -2.58 -19.66 -27.07
N LYS A 98 -2.31 -20.95 -27.22
CA LYS A 98 -3.27 -22.00 -26.79
C LYS A 98 -3.48 -21.92 -25.26
N GLY A 99 -4.73 -21.94 -24.83
CA GLY A 99 -5.08 -21.86 -23.41
C GLY A 99 -5.20 -20.43 -22.83
N LYS A 100 -5.02 -19.36 -23.63
CA LYS A 100 -5.15 -17.97 -23.18
C LYS A 100 -6.42 -17.70 -22.38
N LYS A 101 -7.57 -18.23 -22.83
CA LYS A 101 -8.85 -18.09 -22.10
C LYS A 101 -8.83 -18.78 -20.73
N ILE A 102 -8.18 -19.94 -20.62
CA ILE A 102 -8.05 -20.66 -19.36
C ILE A 102 -7.18 -19.87 -18.38
N VAL A 103 -6.01 -19.38 -18.83
CA VAL A 103 -5.12 -18.55 -18.01
C VAL A 103 -5.83 -17.28 -17.56
N TYR A 104 -6.57 -16.63 -18.45
CA TYR A 104 -7.37 -15.44 -18.09
C TYR A 104 -8.43 -15.75 -17.01
N SER A 105 -9.15 -16.88 -17.17
CA SER A 105 -10.12 -17.31 -16.17
C SER A 105 -9.46 -17.65 -14.83
N MET A 106 -8.28 -18.27 -14.83
CA MET A 106 -7.51 -18.53 -13.61
C MET A 106 -7.13 -17.22 -12.89
N ILE A 107 -6.63 -16.20 -13.63
CA ILE A 107 -6.34 -14.88 -13.06
C ILE A 107 -7.60 -14.27 -12.44
N LEU A 108 -8.75 -14.36 -13.10
CA LEU A 108 -10.02 -13.88 -12.54
C LEU A 108 -10.43 -14.61 -11.28
N ILE A 109 -10.31 -15.93 -11.25
CA ILE A 109 -10.68 -16.77 -10.09
C ILE A 109 -9.84 -16.38 -8.87
N THR A 110 -8.55 -16.08 -9.04
CA THR A 110 -7.68 -15.71 -7.91
C THR A 110 -8.16 -14.45 -7.16
N LEU A 111 -8.92 -13.55 -7.80
CA LEU A 111 -9.51 -12.38 -7.12
C LEU A 111 -10.54 -12.76 -6.06
N PHE A 112 -11.17 -13.93 -6.20
CA PHE A 112 -12.19 -14.41 -5.28
C PHE A 112 -11.64 -15.34 -4.20
N VAL A 113 -10.36 -15.71 -4.28
CA VAL A 113 -9.71 -16.55 -3.27
C VAL A 113 -9.24 -15.65 -2.11
N PRO A 114 -9.83 -15.79 -0.90
CA PRO A 114 -9.38 -15.03 0.25
C PRO A 114 -7.94 -15.39 0.61
N PHE A 115 -7.15 -14.38 1.01
CA PHE A 115 -5.76 -14.59 1.44
C PHE A 115 -5.65 -15.63 2.56
N THR A 116 -6.61 -15.69 3.46
CA THR A 116 -6.66 -16.64 4.58
C THR A 116 -6.64 -18.10 4.14
N VAL A 117 -7.18 -18.42 2.96
CA VAL A 117 -7.17 -19.78 2.38
C VAL A 117 -5.76 -20.15 1.90
N THR A 118 -5.03 -19.22 1.33
CA THR A 118 -3.68 -19.43 0.79
C THR A 118 -2.58 -19.28 1.85
N MET A 119 -2.91 -18.78 3.02
CA MET A 119 -1.96 -18.44 4.08
C MET A 119 -1.17 -19.65 4.58
N ILE A 120 -1.84 -20.76 4.91
CA ILE A 120 -1.19 -21.98 5.41
C ILE A 120 -0.29 -22.61 4.33
N PRO A 121 -0.73 -22.84 3.08
CA PRO A 121 0.13 -23.30 2.00
C PRO A 121 1.36 -22.40 1.77
N ASN A 122 1.17 -21.07 1.80
CA ASN A 122 2.28 -20.13 1.66
C ASN A 122 3.27 -20.25 2.82
N TYR A 123 2.78 -20.30 4.08
CA TYR A 123 3.63 -20.51 5.25
C TYR A 123 4.47 -21.77 5.13
N LEU A 124 3.85 -22.91 4.78
CA LEU A 124 4.57 -24.18 4.60
C LEU A 124 5.63 -24.09 3.49
N THR A 125 5.34 -23.36 2.42
CA THR A 125 6.29 -23.13 1.33
C THR A 125 7.49 -22.31 1.81
N ILE A 126 7.25 -21.20 2.49
CA ILE A 126 8.30 -20.32 3.06
C ILE A 126 9.13 -21.07 4.10
N SER A 127 8.48 -21.88 4.95
CA SER A 127 9.15 -22.74 5.93
C SER A 127 10.08 -23.77 5.26
N LYS A 128 9.60 -24.45 4.21
CA LYS A 128 10.42 -25.42 3.46
C LYS A 128 11.59 -24.78 2.74
N LEU A 129 11.46 -23.52 2.33
CA LEU A 129 12.54 -22.74 1.72
C LEU A 129 13.57 -22.23 2.75
N GLY A 130 13.30 -22.39 4.05
CA GLY A 130 14.20 -21.96 5.13
C GLY A 130 14.33 -20.43 5.25
N ILE A 131 13.34 -19.67 4.80
CA ILE A 131 13.35 -18.19 4.81
C ILE A 131 12.29 -17.59 5.77
N LEU A 132 11.82 -18.38 6.75
CA LEU A 132 11.07 -17.83 7.87
C LEU A 132 11.93 -16.79 8.62
N ASP A 133 11.26 -15.86 9.28
CA ASP A 133 11.87 -14.77 10.03
C ASP A 133 12.79 -13.86 9.18
N THR A 134 12.48 -13.73 7.88
CA THR A 134 13.20 -12.83 6.97
C THR A 134 12.25 -11.95 6.17
N SER A 135 12.74 -10.79 5.71
CA SER A 135 12.01 -9.93 4.79
C SER A 135 11.62 -10.65 3.48
N PHE A 136 12.45 -11.58 2.99
CA PHE A 136 12.15 -12.36 1.78
C PHE A 136 10.99 -13.32 1.97
N GLY A 137 10.83 -13.90 3.17
CA GLY A 137 9.66 -14.71 3.51
C GLY A 137 8.35 -13.92 3.45
N VAL A 138 8.41 -12.62 3.75
CA VAL A 138 7.26 -11.73 3.60
C VAL A 138 7.04 -11.32 2.15
N ILE A 139 8.10 -11.05 1.39
CA ILE A 139 8.06 -10.50 0.03
C ILE A 139 7.60 -11.53 -1.00
N LEU A 140 8.21 -12.73 -1.00
CA LEU A 140 8.09 -13.70 -2.10
C LEU A 140 6.64 -14.08 -2.46
N PRO A 141 5.75 -14.43 -1.51
CA PRO A 141 4.37 -14.80 -1.84
C PRO A 141 3.53 -13.67 -2.41
N GLN A 142 3.99 -12.43 -2.26
CA GLN A 142 3.27 -11.23 -2.66
C GLN A 142 3.68 -10.66 -4.02
N LEU A 143 4.65 -11.26 -4.71
CA LEU A 143 5.23 -10.71 -5.95
C LEU A 143 4.28 -10.71 -7.15
N ALA A 144 3.15 -11.41 -7.09
CA ALA A 144 2.14 -11.44 -8.14
C ALA A 144 0.79 -10.94 -7.62
N ASP A 145 0.07 -10.20 -8.48
CA ASP A 145 -1.21 -9.60 -8.11
C ASP A 145 -2.18 -9.62 -9.30
N ALA A 146 -3.30 -10.34 -9.14
CA ALA A 146 -4.29 -10.49 -10.21
C ALA A 146 -4.96 -9.16 -10.59
N LEU A 147 -5.27 -8.31 -9.60
CA LEU A 147 -5.87 -7.01 -9.85
C LEU A 147 -4.90 -6.11 -10.65
N GLY A 148 -3.60 -6.15 -10.29
CA GLY A 148 -2.55 -5.45 -11.02
C GLY A 148 -2.47 -5.88 -12.48
N ILE A 149 -2.49 -7.20 -12.72
CA ILE A 149 -2.48 -7.76 -14.09
C ILE A 149 -3.68 -7.25 -14.89
N LEU A 150 -4.88 -7.34 -14.34
CA LEU A 150 -6.11 -6.95 -15.05
C LEU A 150 -6.17 -5.44 -15.34
N LEU A 151 -5.78 -4.60 -14.40
CA LEU A 151 -5.74 -3.16 -14.59
C LEU A 151 -4.67 -2.75 -15.62
N MET A 152 -3.49 -3.39 -15.61
CA MET A 152 -2.50 -3.16 -16.66
C MET A 152 -3.00 -3.64 -18.03
N MET A 153 -3.69 -4.78 -18.11
CA MET A 153 -4.32 -5.23 -19.36
C MET A 153 -5.33 -4.21 -19.88
N GLN A 154 -6.17 -3.67 -19.01
CA GLN A 154 -7.16 -2.64 -19.39
C GLN A 154 -6.49 -1.39 -19.95
N ASN A 155 -5.41 -0.92 -19.31
CA ASN A 155 -4.68 0.25 -19.81
C ASN A 155 -3.97 -0.04 -21.14
N MET A 156 -3.36 -1.22 -21.28
CA MET A 156 -2.69 -1.63 -22.53
C MET A 156 -3.66 -1.80 -23.70
N ARG A 157 -4.90 -2.27 -23.46
CA ARG A 157 -5.96 -2.35 -24.49
C ARG A 157 -6.39 -0.97 -25.02
N GLY A 158 -6.15 0.09 -24.26
CA GLY A 158 -6.40 1.48 -24.68
C GLY A 158 -5.36 2.02 -25.68
N ILE A 159 -4.25 1.32 -25.91
CA ILE A 159 -3.20 1.72 -26.86
C ILE A 159 -3.64 1.37 -28.27
N PRO A 160 -3.61 2.31 -29.25
CA PRO A 160 -3.94 2.04 -30.64
C PRO A 160 -3.09 0.93 -31.24
N LYS A 161 -3.72 -0.04 -31.89
CA LYS A 161 -3.03 -1.18 -32.52
C LYS A 161 -2.06 -0.73 -33.63
N SER A 162 -2.39 0.34 -34.33
CA SER A 162 -1.53 0.92 -35.39
C SER A 162 -0.12 1.24 -34.92
N LEU A 163 0.07 1.68 -33.69
CA LEU A 163 1.40 1.94 -33.12
C LEU A 163 2.23 0.65 -32.95
N LEU A 164 1.58 -0.45 -32.63
CA LEU A 164 2.25 -1.74 -32.49
C LEU A 164 2.56 -2.36 -33.86
N GLU A 165 1.71 -2.10 -34.86
CA GLU A 165 1.93 -2.53 -36.25
C GLU A 165 3.12 -1.79 -36.86
N VAL A 166 3.24 -0.48 -36.65
CA VAL A 166 4.42 0.30 -37.06
C VAL A 166 5.69 -0.25 -36.42
N ALA A 167 5.65 -0.49 -35.11
CA ALA A 167 6.82 -1.06 -34.41
C ALA A 167 7.25 -2.44 -34.98
N LYS A 168 6.28 -3.25 -35.45
CA LYS A 168 6.59 -4.53 -36.13
C LYS A 168 7.17 -4.32 -37.53
N ILE A 169 6.65 -3.37 -38.31
CA ILE A 169 7.15 -3.03 -39.63
C ILE A 169 8.60 -2.54 -39.54
N ASP A 170 8.91 -1.73 -38.54
CA ASP A 170 10.26 -1.21 -38.27
C ASP A 170 11.18 -2.26 -37.60
N ASN A 171 10.75 -3.53 -37.49
CA ASN A 171 11.51 -4.63 -36.88
C ASN A 171 11.98 -4.32 -35.44
N ILE A 172 11.24 -3.50 -34.68
CA ILE A 172 11.56 -3.20 -33.28
C ILE A 172 11.29 -4.44 -32.43
N SER A 173 12.27 -4.86 -31.61
CA SER A 173 12.12 -6.01 -30.73
C SER A 173 11.00 -5.80 -29.71
N GLU A 174 10.35 -6.89 -29.28
CA GLU A 174 9.23 -6.85 -28.33
C GLU A 174 9.59 -6.18 -27.00
N THR A 175 10.76 -6.47 -26.46
CA THR A 175 11.26 -5.83 -25.25
C THR A 175 11.41 -4.32 -25.44
N ARG A 176 11.93 -3.88 -26.59
CA ARG A 176 12.04 -2.45 -26.89
C ARG A 176 10.67 -1.81 -27.08
N THR A 177 9.72 -2.49 -27.73
CA THR A 177 8.33 -2.04 -27.83
C THR A 177 7.68 -1.90 -26.46
N LEU A 178 7.87 -2.89 -25.57
CA LEU A 178 7.33 -2.81 -24.21
C LEU A 178 7.94 -1.63 -23.44
N VAL A 179 9.27 -1.51 -23.42
CA VAL A 179 9.97 -0.54 -22.56
C VAL A 179 9.85 0.89 -23.08
N HIS A 180 9.98 1.10 -24.41
CA HIS A 180 10.08 2.45 -24.99
C HIS A 180 8.76 2.96 -25.59
N LEU A 181 7.78 2.10 -25.83
CA LEU A 181 6.48 2.52 -26.37
C LEU A 181 5.37 2.33 -25.33
N ILE A 182 5.15 1.10 -24.85
CA ILE A 182 3.98 0.77 -24.02
C ILE A 182 4.11 1.36 -22.61
N ILE A 183 5.21 1.09 -21.90
CA ILE A 183 5.42 1.58 -20.52
C ILE A 183 5.29 3.11 -20.43
N PRO A 184 5.92 3.92 -21.30
CA PRO A 184 5.73 5.36 -21.27
C PRO A 184 4.29 5.82 -21.48
N MET A 185 3.52 5.12 -22.32
CA MET A 185 2.11 5.46 -22.59
C MET A 185 1.21 5.19 -21.40
N ILE A 186 1.48 4.15 -20.61
CA ILE A 186 0.69 3.79 -19.41
C ILE A 186 1.36 4.21 -18.09
N LYS A 187 2.40 5.05 -18.13
CA LYS A 187 3.20 5.42 -16.95
C LYS A 187 2.37 5.94 -15.76
N ASN A 188 1.34 6.73 -16.04
CA ASN A 188 0.49 7.28 -14.98
C ASN A 188 -0.28 6.17 -14.25
N SER A 189 -0.75 5.16 -15.00
CA SER A 189 -1.42 3.99 -14.41
C SER A 189 -0.45 3.11 -13.63
N ILE A 190 0.78 2.94 -14.12
CA ILE A 190 1.85 2.21 -13.38
C ILE A 190 2.13 2.91 -12.04
N ILE A 191 2.28 4.24 -12.05
CA ILE A 191 2.54 4.99 -10.82
C ILE A 191 1.36 4.90 -9.85
N ALA A 192 0.12 5.07 -10.35
CA ALA A 192 -1.07 4.96 -9.50
C ALA A 192 -1.18 3.57 -8.84
N MET A 193 -0.93 2.51 -9.61
CA MET A 193 -0.90 1.14 -9.09
C MET A 193 0.26 0.91 -8.12
N GLY A 194 1.43 1.47 -8.42
CA GLY A 194 2.60 1.39 -7.54
C GLY A 194 2.31 2.01 -6.17
N ILE A 195 1.66 3.16 -6.13
CA ILE A 195 1.26 3.81 -4.88
C ILE A 195 0.28 2.92 -4.10
N LEU A 196 -0.72 2.36 -4.79
CA LEU A 196 -1.70 1.47 -4.18
C LEU A 196 -1.02 0.23 -3.57
N PHE A 197 -0.15 -0.43 -4.32
CA PHE A 197 0.60 -1.60 -3.85
C PHE A 197 1.51 -1.26 -2.67
N PHE A 198 2.17 -0.10 -2.74
CA PHE A 198 3.05 0.36 -1.66
C PHE A 198 2.27 0.61 -0.38
N ILE A 199 1.17 1.36 -0.44
CA ILE A 199 0.34 1.66 0.74
C ILE A 199 -0.27 0.39 1.33
N ASN A 200 -0.74 -0.54 0.50
CA ASN A 200 -1.28 -1.81 0.96
C ASN A 200 -0.21 -2.65 1.69
N SER A 201 0.99 -2.75 1.10
CA SER A 201 2.10 -3.48 1.72
C SER A 201 2.65 -2.78 2.97
N TRP A 202 2.65 -1.44 2.99
CA TRP A 202 3.05 -0.65 4.16
C TRP A 202 2.15 -0.90 5.37
N ASN A 203 0.85 -1.01 5.15
CA ASN A 203 -0.14 -1.23 6.20
C ASN A 203 -0.33 -2.72 6.55
N GLU A 204 0.27 -3.63 5.79
CA GLU A 204 0.14 -5.06 6.03
C GLU A 204 0.84 -5.46 7.34
N TYR A 205 0.09 -6.12 8.24
CA TYR A 205 0.65 -6.64 9.50
C TYR A 205 0.42 -8.14 9.67
N PHE A 206 -0.65 -8.66 9.04
CA PHE A 206 -1.10 -10.02 9.32
C PHE A 206 -0.13 -11.09 8.77
N TRP A 207 0.32 -10.92 7.52
CA TRP A 207 1.32 -11.82 6.94
C TRP A 207 2.70 -11.68 7.62
N PRO A 208 3.23 -10.48 7.86
CA PRO A 208 4.40 -10.29 8.70
C PRO A 208 4.31 -10.94 10.09
N LEU A 209 3.15 -10.90 10.74
CA LEU A 209 2.92 -11.52 12.05
C LEU A 209 3.16 -13.03 12.05
N ILE A 210 2.86 -13.70 10.93
CA ILE A 210 2.99 -15.15 10.80
C ILE A 210 4.42 -15.55 10.44
N ILE A 211 5.12 -14.72 9.68
CA ILE A 211 6.45 -15.02 9.15
C ILE A 211 7.58 -14.54 10.05
N LEU A 212 7.43 -13.39 10.70
CA LEU A 212 8.48 -12.75 11.47
C LEU A 212 8.34 -13.08 12.96
N SER A 213 9.42 -13.54 13.57
CA SER A 213 9.48 -13.93 14.99
C SER A 213 10.40 -13.01 15.80
N SER A 214 11.54 -12.60 15.22
CA SER A 214 12.53 -11.76 15.87
C SER A 214 12.11 -10.28 15.81
N LYS A 215 12.22 -9.57 16.94
CA LYS A 215 11.91 -8.13 17.02
C LYS A 215 12.68 -7.30 16.00
N GLU A 216 13.89 -7.70 15.68
CA GLU A 216 14.76 -7.03 14.73
C GLU A 216 14.18 -7.02 13.30
N ASN A 217 13.34 -7.99 12.97
CA ASN A 217 12.75 -8.15 11.64
C ASN A 217 11.33 -7.55 11.53
N TYR A 218 10.77 -7.05 12.64
CA TYR A 218 9.42 -6.50 12.64
C TYR A 218 9.24 -5.35 11.67
N THR A 219 8.06 -5.32 11.06
CA THR A 219 7.55 -4.14 10.35
C THR A 219 6.93 -3.16 11.35
N LEU A 220 6.75 -1.92 10.93
CA LEU A 220 6.15 -0.87 11.77
C LEU A 220 4.69 -1.19 12.14
N SER A 221 3.91 -1.70 11.18
CA SER A 221 2.52 -2.12 11.41
C SER A 221 2.43 -3.31 12.36
N LEU A 222 3.36 -4.28 12.25
CA LEU A 222 3.46 -5.40 13.18
C LEU A 222 3.87 -4.93 14.58
N ALA A 223 4.85 -4.05 14.69
CA ALA A 223 5.27 -3.48 15.95
C ALA A 223 4.11 -2.74 16.64
N LEU A 224 3.36 -1.92 15.91
CA LEU A 224 2.15 -1.25 16.42
C LEU A 224 1.15 -2.26 16.99
N GLN A 225 0.87 -3.34 16.26
CA GLN A 225 -0.05 -4.39 16.71
C GLN A 225 0.44 -5.09 17.99
N MET A 226 1.76 -5.35 18.08
CA MET A 226 2.35 -5.93 19.29
C MET A 226 2.23 -5.00 20.49
N PHE A 227 2.41 -3.70 20.31
CA PHE A 227 2.18 -2.71 21.37
C PHE A 227 0.72 -2.67 21.83
N ILE A 228 -0.25 -2.79 20.92
CA ILE A 228 -1.67 -2.86 21.27
C ILE A 228 -1.98 -4.13 22.07
N SER A 229 -1.38 -5.27 21.70
CA SER A 229 -1.72 -6.57 22.30
C SER A 229 -1.00 -6.89 23.60
N SER A 230 0.28 -6.51 23.75
CA SER A 230 1.12 -6.93 24.88
C SER A 230 1.28 -5.86 25.96
N GLU A 231 1.44 -4.61 25.56
CA GLU A 231 1.64 -3.49 26.48
C GLU A 231 0.53 -2.46 26.40
N GLY A 232 -0.25 -2.51 25.32
CA GLY A 232 -1.18 -1.46 24.91
C GLY A 232 -2.42 -1.34 25.75
N GLY A 233 -2.73 -2.31 26.59
CA GLY A 233 -3.76 -2.12 27.60
C GLY A 233 -3.45 -0.95 28.55
N ASN A 234 -2.17 -0.58 28.65
CA ASN A 234 -1.70 0.37 29.66
C ASN A 234 -0.98 1.61 29.12
N ASN A 235 -0.51 1.65 27.86
CA ASN A 235 0.28 2.79 27.37
C ASN A 235 -0.22 3.38 26.02
N TRP A 236 -1.40 3.99 26.09
CA TRP A 236 -2.05 4.64 24.95
C TRP A 236 -1.20 5.76 24.33
N GLY A 237 -0.42 6.50 25.14
CA GLY A 237 0.45 7.57 24.63
C GLY A 237 1.49 7.05 23.65
N ILE A 238 2.19 5.96 23.99
CA ILE A 238 3.19 5.32 23.12
C ILE A 238 2.52 4.71 21.89
N THR A 239 1.42 3.99 22.07
CA THR A 239 0.67 3.38 20.96
C THR A 239 0.25 4.43 19.92
N MET A 240 -0.30 5.56 20.38
CA MET A 240 -0.73 6.65 19.49
C MET A 240 0.47 7.37 18.84
N ALA A 241 1.62 7.44 19.51
CA ALA A 241 2.83 8.00 18.92
C ALA A 241 3.37 7.10 17.80
N ILE A 242 3.41 5.76 17.99
CA ILE A 242 3.79 4.81 16.93
C ILE A 242 2.78 4.86 15.77
N ALA A 243 1.48 4.89 16.06
CA ALA A 243 0.45 5.03 15.04
C ALA A 243 0.65 6.31 14.21
N GLY A 244 0.96 7.44 14.87
CA GLY A 244 1.32 8.69 14.21
C GLY A 244 2.52 8.55 13.27
N MET A 245 3.58 7.91 13.72
CA MET A 245 4.76 7.64 12.89
C MET A 245 4.43 6.75 11.69
N THR A 246 3.54 5.76 11.87
CA THR A 246 3.12 4.84 10.79
C THR A 246 2.39 5.58 9.67
N ILE A 247 1.57 6.58 10.01
CA ILE A 247 0.75 7.32 9.05
C ILE A 247 1.54 8.40 8.29
N ILE A 248 2.60 8.94 8.87
CA ILE A 248 3.37 10.05 8.26
C ILE A 248 3.85 9.70 6.86
N PHE A 249 4.44 8.53 6.65
CA PHE A 249 5.01 8.15 5.37
C PHE A 249 3.95 8.00 4.25
N PRO A 250 2.83 7.27 4.43
CA PRO A 250 1.74 7.23 3.47
C PRO A 250 1.16 8.62 3.13
N ILE A 251 1.04 9.51 4.11
CA ILE A 251 0.55 10.89 3.87
C ILE A 251 1.54 11.66 2.98
N ILE A 252 2.82 11.60 3.30
CA ILE A 252 3.86 12.25 2.49
C ILE A 252 3.83 11.71 1.06
N LEU A 253 3.80 10.38 0.89
CA LEU A 253 3.72 9.74 -0.41
C LEU A 253 2.48 10.20 -1.19
N TYR A 254 1.32 10.25 -0.53
CA TYR A 254 0.08 10.72 -1.15
C TYR A 254 0.17 12.18 -1.61
N ILE A 255 0.68 13.09 -0.78
CA ILE A 255 0.83 14.52 -1.12
C ILE A 255 1.68 14.69 -2.38
N PHE A 256 2.78 13.96 -2.51
CA PHE A 256 3.62 14.04 -3.72
C PHE A 256 2.96 13.43 -4.95
N CYS A 257 2.19 12.37 -4.77
CA CYS A 257 1.66 11.58 -5.88
C CYS A 257 0.19 11.88 -6.25
N GLN A 258 -0.54 12.70 -5.47
CA GLN A 258 -1.97 12.97 -5.67
C GLN A 258 -2.35 13.44 -7.08
N ARG A 259 -1.52 14.27 -7.72
CA ARG A 259 -1.74 14.73 -9.11
C ARG A 259 -1.74 13.56 -10.10
N MET A 260 -0.82 12.61 -9.92
CA MET A 260 -0.67 11.46 -10.81
C MET A 260 -1.82 10.48 -10.65
N ILE A 261 -2.29 10.31 -9.40
CA ILE A 261 -3.47 9.51 -9.07
C ILE A 261 -4.71 10.09 -9.75
N MET A 262 -4.98 11.39 -9.55
CA MET A 262 -6.17 12.05 -10.12
C MET A 262 -6.18 12.00 -11.66
N THR A 263 -5.05 12.22 -12.33
CA THR A 263 -4.98 12.17 -13.79
C THR A 263 -5.23 10.76 -14.37
N SER A 264 -4.91 9.71 -13.61
CA SER A 264 -5.16 8.32 -14.03
C SER A 264 -6.66 7.98 -14.01
N PHE A 265 -7.38 8.43 -12.98
CA PHE A 265 -8.81 8.15 -12.84
C PHE A 265 -9.68 9.02 -13.76
N VAL A 266 -9.35 10.28 -13.95
CA VAL A 266 -10.13 11.20 -14.81
C VAL A 266 -10.08 10.77 -16.28
N LYS A 267 -8.94 10.31 -16.80
CA LYS A 267 -8.82 9.81 -18.17
C LYS A 267 -9.61 8.52 -18.43
N SER A 268 -9.86 7.70 -17.42
CA SER A 268 -10.68 6.49 -17.56
C SER A 268 -12.18 6.79 -17.51
N GLY A 269 -12.60 7.91 -16.92
CA GLY A 269 -14.00 8.31 -16.75
C GLY A 269 -14.57 9.16 -17.90
N ILE A 270 -13.73 9.74 -18.76
CA ILE A 270 -14.18 10.58 -19.90
C ILE A 270 -14.01 9.77 -21.19
N LYS A 271 -14.84 8.75 -21.36
CA LYS A 271 -15.24 8.18 -22.64
C LYS A 271 -16.76 8.27 -22.72
N GLY A 272 -17.24 9.47 -22.97
CA GLY A 272 -18.57 9.80 -23.39
C GLY A 272 -18.45 10.79 -24.54
#